data_0bf350d616fc8399271143c4ef97e5cd
#
_entry.id   0bf350d616fc8399271143c4ef97e5cd
#
_cell.length_a   1.000
_cell.length_b   1.000
_cell.length_c   1.000
_cell.angle_alpha   90.00
_cell.angle_beta   90.00
_cell.angle_gamma   90.00
#
_symmetry.space_group_name_H-M   'P 1'
#
loop_
_entity.id
_entity.type
_entity.pdbx_description
1 polymer ?
#
loop_
_entity_poly.entity_id
_entity_poly.type
_entity_poly.pdbx_seq_one_letter_code
_entity_poly.pdbx_strand_id
1 'polypeptide(L)'
;EHIVVIPASGGKIRVESVNKQYGHPEYRGIFEIDLVDKALHIINELPLEEYLYSVVPSEMPTEYQKEALKAQAVCARSYAIKQMAGKRLAALGAHVDDSVSFQVYNNLREDAASIAAVNETKGQVVFAENQVAETYFYSVSAGVSAGIKEVWFAKKDRSYLMPCVLLGDSRKTLDLQKEADFSEFLQGEIKSYDTNSPWYRWRTTVSEKQLQQFISEKIKSRYEKNPTQIQTKQKDGTFFSTGQTELGEIKKVE
;
A
#
# COMPACT_ATOMS: atom_id res chain seq x y z
N GLU A 1 20.87 -20.98 -16.45
CA GLU A 1 21.95 -20.00 -16.71
C GLU A 1 21.75 -18.82 -15.79
N HIS A 2 22.84 -18.37 -15.17
CA HIS A 2 22.89 -17.20 -14.29
C HIS A 2 23.78 -16.14 -14.92
N ILE A 3 23.28 -14.93 -15.09
CA ILE A 3 23.99 -13.81 -15.70
C ILE A 3 24.01 -12.64 -14.72
N VAL A 4 25.18 -12.06 -14.50
CA VAL A 4 25.34 -10.84 -13.70
C VAL A 4 25.70 -9.68 -14.62
N VAL A 5 24.91 -8.61 -14.57
CA VAL A 5 25.15 -7.37 -15.31
C VAL A 5 25.58 -6.28 -14.34
N ILE A 6 26.80 -5.80 -14.52
CA ILE A 6 27.39 -4.74 -13.70
C ILE A 6 27.60 -3.51 -14.59
N PRO A 7 26.93 -2.36 -14.27
CA PRO A 7 27.15 -1.15 -15.04
C PRO A 7 28.57 -0.60 -14.83
N ALA A 8 29.05 0.16 -15.78
CA ALA A 8 30.29 0.92 -15.59
C ALA A 8 30.14 1.88 -14.40
N SER A 9 31.27 2.27 -13.78
CA SER A 9 31.26 3.11 -12.56
C SER A 9 30.32 4.33 -12.68
N GLY A 10 29.36 4.43 -11.75
CA GLY A 10 28.33 5.48 -11.74
C GLY A 10 27.23 5.33 -12.80
N GLY A 11 27.28 4.26 -13.61
CA GLY A 11 26.27 4.00 -14.63
C GLY A 11 24.98 3.43 -14.07
N LYS A 12 23.96 3.40 -14.94
CA LYS A 12 22.67 2.75 -14.69
C LYS A 12 22.39 1.71 -15.77
N ILE A 13 21.61 0.70 -15.42
CA ILE A 13 21.11 -0.30 -16.37
C ILE A 13 19.73 0.14 -16.85
N ARG A 14 19.55 0.30 -18.15
CA ARG A 14 18.27 0.62 -18.76
C ARG A 14 17.61 -0.63 -19.34
N VAL A 15 16.34 -0.83 -19.07
CA VAL A 15 15.57 -1.98 -19.57
C VAL A 15 14.64 -1.53 -20.69
N GLU A 16 15.05 -1.77 -21.94
CA GLU A 16 14.33 -1.31 -23.13
C GLU A 16 13.01 -2.07 -23.38
N SER A 17 12.87 -3.29 -22.87
CA SER A 17 11.66 -4.09 -23.02
C SER A 17 10.54 -3.73 -22.03
N VAL A 18 10.83 -2.91 -21.02
CA VAL A 18 9.87 -2.46 -20.01
C VAL A 18 9.57 -0.99 -20.23
N ASN A 19 8.27 -0.65 -20.21
CA ASN A 19 7.83 0.74 -20.27
C ASN A 19 7.02 1.07 -19.02
N LYS A 20 7.46 2.05 -18.26
CA LYS A 20 6.77 2.58 -17.08
C LYS A 20 6.17 3.97 -17.39
N GLN A 21 5.58 4.64 -16.41
CA GLN A 21 4.86 5.89 -16.62
C GLN A 21 5.66 6.97 -17.38
N TYR A 22 6.98 7.01 -17.19
CA TYR A 22 7.89 8.01 -17.80
C TYR A 22 8.92 7.40 -18.74
N GLY A 23 8.58 6.29 -19.38
CA GLY A 23 9.42 5.61 -20.37
C GLY A 23 10.17 4.41 -19.79
N HIS A 24 11.30 4.09 -20.44
CA HIS A 24 12.11 2.93 -20.02
C HIS A 24 12.82 3.20 -18.70
N PRO A 25 12.66 2.31 -17.70
CA PRO A 25 13.27 2.52 -16.38
C PRO A 25 14.80 2.33 -16.41
N GLU A 26 15.47 3.11 -15.59
CA GLU A 26 16.92 3.05 -15.36
C GLU A 26 17.20 2.66 -13.92
N TYR A 27 18.03 1.66 -13.71
CA TYR A 27 18.29 1.03 -12.43
C TYR A 27 19.74 1.25 -11.99
N ARG A 28 19.95 1.66 -10.74
CA ARG A 28 21.24 1.60 -10.06
C ARG A 28 21.55 0.18 -9.63
N GLY A 29 22.79 -0.06 -9.20
CA GLY A 29 23.22 -1.36 -8.71
C GLY A 29 23.49 -2.36 -9.83
N ILE A 30 23.39 -3.63 -9.53
CA ILE A 30 23.64 -4.73 -10.46
C ILE A 30 22.36 -5.50 -10.74
N PHE A 31 22.35 -6.22 -11.86
CA PHE A 31 21.28 -7.19 -12.16
C PHE A 31 21.82 -8.61 -12.08
N GLU A 32 21.08 -9.45 -11.37
CA GLU A 32 21.17 -10.89 -11.47
C GLU A 32 19.99 -11.39 -12.32
N ILE A 33 20.28 -12.15 -13.36
CA ILE A 33 19.29 -12.62 -14.32
C ILE A 33 19.34 -14.14 -14.37
N ASP A 34 18.23 -14.77 -14.01
CA ASP A 34 18.04 -16.20 -14.04
C ASP A 34 16.89 -16.61 -14.96
N LEU A 35 17.02 -17.76 -15.60
CA LEU A 35 15.93 -18.39 -16.34
C LEU A 35 15.26 -19.43 -15.44
N VAL A 36 14.05 -19.13 -14.98
CA VAL A 36 13.22 -20.00 -14.12
C VAL A 36 11.90 -20.27 -14.82
N ASP A 37 11.54 -21.53 -15.01
CA ASP A 37 10.28 -21.95 -15.65
C ASP A 37 10.00 -21.27 -17.00
N LYS A 38 11.02 -21.09 -17.83
CA LYS A 38 11.00 -20.41 -19.14
C LYS A 38 10.71 -18.90 -19.07
N ALA A 39 10.78 -18.29 -17.89
CA ALA A 39 10.68 -16.86 -17.68
C ALA A 39 12.02 -16.29 -17.17
N LEU A 40 12.36 -15.07 -17.60
CA LEU A 40 13.50 -14.35 -17.05
C LEU A 40 13.11 -13.75 -15.71
N HIS A 41 13.83 -14.12 -14.66
CA HIS A 41 13.79 -13.46 -13.37
C HIS A 41 14.95 -12.49 -13.30
N ILE A 42 14.64 -11.22 -13.05
CA ILE A 42 15.63 -10.15 -12.94
C ILE A 42 15.60 -9.62 -11.51
N ILE A 43 16.69 -9.77 -10.80
CA ILE A 43 16.87 -9.22 -9.45
C ILE A 43 17.79 -8.02 -9.55
N ASN A 44 17.35 -6.89 -8.99
CA ASN A 44 18.17 -5.70 -8.88
C ASN A 44 18.77 -5.62 -7.46
N GLU A 45 20.05 -5.82 -7.34
CA GLU A 45 20.78 -5.66 -6.09
C GLU A 45 21.41 -4.26 -6.02
N LEU A 46 21.06 -3.52 -4.96
CA LEU A 46 21.56 -2.16 -4.74
C LEU A 46 21.50 -1.78 -3.25
N PRO A 47 22.29 -0.76 -2.84
CA PRO A 47 22.19 -0.20 -1.49
C PRO A 47 20.80 0.35 -1.17
N LEU A 48 20.33 0.15 0.07
CA LEU A 48 19.01 0.58 0.51
C LEU A 48 18.72 2.07 0.24
N GLU A 49 19.70 2.95 0.47
CA GLU A 49 19.49 4.38 0.22
C GLU A 49 19.30 4.68 -1.28
N GLU A 50 20.01 3.98 -2.15
CA GLU A 50 19.86 4.12 -3.60
C GLU A 50 18.50 3.56 -4.09
N TYR A 51 18.00 2.49 -3.47
CA TYR A 51 16.63 2.03 -3.69
C TYR A 51 15.60 3.12 -3.36
N LEU A 52 15.78 3.83 -2.24
CA LEU A 52 14.89 4.90 -1.83
C LEU A 52 14.92 6.12 -2.75
N TYR A 53 16.00 6.38 -3.50
CA TYR A 53 16.05 7.46 -4.48
C TYR A 53 14.99 7.31 -5.59
N SER A 54 14.56 6.09 -5.86
CA SER A 54 13.52 5.78 -6.85
C SER A 54 12.17 5.43 -6.22
N VAL A 55 12.12 5.02 -4.96
CA VAL A 55 10.86 4.77 -4.23
C VAL A 55 10.20 6.09 -3.86
N VAL A 56 10.91 7.00 -3.21
CA VAL A 56 10.33 8.24 -2.70
C VAL A 56 9.61 9.04 -3.79
N PRO A 57 10.22 9.33 -4.95
CA PRO A 57 9.52 10.05 -6.01
C PRO A 57 8.41 9.22 -6.66
N SER A 58 8.45 7.89 -6.59
CA SER A 58 7.40 7.02 -7.12
C SER A 58 6.16 6.94 -6.22
N GLU A 59 6.30 7.27 -4.95
CA GLU A 59 5.22 7.22 -3.95
C GLU A 59 4.67 8.60 -3.58
N MET A 60 5.46 9.66 -3.75
CA MET A 60 5.08 11.02 -3.35
C MET A 60 5.55 12.05 -4.39
N PRO A 61 4.70 13.04 -4.77
CA PRO A 61 5.12 14.14 -5.63
C PRO A 61 6.32 14.89 -5.06
N THR A 62 7.34 15.11 -5.90
CA THR A 62 8.62 15.69 -5.47
C THR A 62 8.55 17.19 -5.17
N GLU A 63 7.46 17.84 -5.59
CA GLU A 63 7.13 19.24 -5.31
C GLU A 63 6.60 19.45 -3.88
N TYR A 64 6.37 18.38 -3.12
CA TYR A 64 5.92 18.47 -1.74
C TYR A 64 7.00 19.09 -0.85
N GLN A 65 6.58 19.60 0.30
CA GLN A 65 7.49 20.18 1.28
C GLN A 65 8.60 19.21 1.67
N LYS A 66 9.83 19.74 1.80
CA LYS A 66 11.02 18.95 2.13
C LYS A 66 10.82 18.02 3.32
N GLU A 67 10.17 18.49 4.38
CA GLU A 67 9.93 17.67 5.57
C GLU A 67 8.94 16.53 5.32
N ALA A 68 8.01 16.70 4.38
CA ALA A 68 7.13 15.60 3.94
C ALA A 68 7.91 14.53 3.17
N LEU A 69 8.81 14.92 2.26
CA LEU A 69 9.70 14.00 1.56
C LEU A 69 10.63 13.26 2.53
N LYS A 70 11.14 13.93 3.56
CA LYS A 70 11.96 13.33 4.63
C LYS A 70 11.15 12.30 5.42
N ALA A 71 9.92 12.64 5.81
CA ALA A 71 9.02 11.71 6.50
C ALA A 71 8.73 10.47 5.64
N GLN A 72 8.46 10.66 4.34
CA GLN A 72 8.27 9.56 3.39
C GLN A 72 9.52 8.69 3.29
N ALA A 73 10.72 9.29 3.22
CA ALA A 73 11.98 8.53 3.17
C ALA A 73 12.19 7.67 4.43
N VAL A 74 11.89 8.20 5.61
CA VAL A 74 11.98 7.44 6.88
C VAL A 74 10.95 6.30 6.93
N CYS A 75 9.73 6.54 6.50
CA CYS A 75 8.69 5.51 6.41
C CYS A 75 9.08 4.43 5.39
N ALA A 76 9.47 4.81 4.18
CA ALA A 76 9.85 3.87 3.13
C ALA A 76 11.06 3.01 3.53
N ARG A 77 12.06 3.60 4.22
CA ARG A 77 13.22 2.87 4.76
C ARG A 77 12.80 1.85 5.81
N SER A 78 11.95 2.25 6.75
CA SER A 78 11.45 1.37 7.80
C SER A 78 10.68 0.19 7.21
N TYR A 79 9.80 0.46 6.25
CA TYR A 79 9.07 -0.58 5.52
C TYR A 79 10.02 -1.53 4.81
N ALA A 80 10.99 -1.02 4.04
CA ALA A 80 11.96 -1.85 3.31
C ALA A 80 12.74 -2.77 4.25
N ILE A 81 13.26 -2.24 5.38
CA ILE A 81 13.97 -3.04 6.39
C ILE A 81 13.08 -4.16 6.94
N LYS A 82 11.81 -3.90 7.18
CA LYS A 82 10.86 -4.94 7.63
C LYS A 82 10.66 -6.02 6.58
N GLN A 83 10.58 -5.65 5.30
CA GLN A 83 10.47 -6.62 4.21
C GLN A 83 11.76 -7.44 4.04
N MET A 84 12.93 -6.81 4.19
CA MET A 84 14.23 -7.51 4.16
C MET A 84 14.35 -8.57 5.26
N ALA A 85 13.79 -8.31 6.44
CA ALA A 85 13.73 -9.29 7.52
C ALA A 85 12.67 -10.39 7.28
N GLY A 86 11.76 -10.18 6.34
CA GLY A 86 10.73 -11.13 5.94
C GLY A 86 11.27 -12.18 4.95
N LYS A 87 10.44 -13.18 4.67
CA LYS A 87 10.79 -14.27 3.73
C LYS A 87 9.81 -14.39 2.56
N ARG A 88 9.02 -13.35 2.29
CA ARG A 88 7.92 -13.41 1.33
C ARG A 88 8.38 -13.80 -0.09
N LEU A 89 9.54 -13.28 -0.53
CA LEU A 89 10.13 -13.56 -1.83
C LEU A 89 11.47 -14.31 -1.74
N ALA A 90 11.78 -14.93 -0.59
CA ALA A 90 13.07 -15.63 -0.40
C ALA A 90 13.31 -16.76 -1.41
N ALA A 91 12.25 -17.44 -1.87
CA ALA A 91 12.36 -18.47 -2.90
C ALA A 91 12.81 -17.92 -4.26
N LEU A 92 12.66 -16.61 -4.49
CA LEU A 92 13.09 -15.90 -5.70
C LEU A 92 14.45 -15.18 -5.49
N GLY A 93 15.05 -15.29 -4.28
CA GLY A 93 16.28 -14.57 -3.94
C GLY A 93 16.08 -13.06 -3.72
N ALA A 94 14.84 -12.57 -3.61
CA ALA A 94 14.53 -11.16 -3.50
C ALA A 94 13.87 -10.81 -2.14
N HIS A 95 13.95 -9.55 -1.74
CA HIS A 95 13.28 -9.04 -0.54
C HIS A 95 11.91 -8.44 -0.86
N VAL A 96 11.80 -7.72 -1.96
CA VAL A 96 10.63 -6.99 -2.45
C VAL A 96 10.53 -7.12 -3.96
N ASP A 97 9.36 -6.90 -4.54
CA ASP A 97 9.19 -6.61 -5.96
C ASP A 97 8.94 -5.10 -6.19
N ASP A 98 8.87 -4.70 -7.44
CA ASP A 98 8.70 -3.30 -7.85
C ASP A 98 7.23 -2.86 -7.99
N SER A 99 6.29 -3.69 -7.52
CA SER A 99 4.85 -3.46 -7.66
C SER A 99 4.23 -2.83 -6.42
N VAL A 100 2.96 -2.45 -6.56
CA VAL A 100 2.10 -1.97 -5.46
C VAL A 100 1.85 -3.01 -4.35
N SER A 101 2.30 -4.26 -4.53
CA SER A 101 2.26 -5.28 -3.47
C SER A 101 3.29 -5.04 -2.38
N PHE A 102 4.29 -4.20 -2.67
CA PHE A 102 5.31 -3.71 -1.75
C PHE A 102 5.38 -2.18 -1.81
N GLN A 103 6.41 -1.60 -2.41
CA GLN A 103 6.55 -0.17 -2.65
C GLN A 103 6.81 0.04 -4.14
N VAL A 104 6.15 1.02 -4.74
CA VAL A 104 6.38 1.33 -6.15
C VAL A 104 7.82 1.77 -6.34
N TYR A 105 8.53 1.07 -7.22
CA TYR A 105 9.93 1.30 -7.49
C TYR A 105 10.17 1.67 -8.95
N ASN A 106 10.93 2.74 -9.15
CA ASN A 106 11.37 3.19 -10.48
C ASN A 106 10.22 3.49 -11.47
N ASN A 107 9.05 3.90 -10.95
CA ASN A 107 7.95 4.38 -11.79
C ASN A 107 8.17 5.82 -12.26
N LEU A 108 8.85 6.62 -11.45
CA LEU A 108 9.32 7.97 -11.78
C LEU A 108 10.84 8.02 -11.81
N ARG A 109 11.37 9.05 -12.50
CA ARG A 109 12.82 9.32 -12.47
C ARG A 109 13.23 9.81 -11.09
N GLU A 110 14.48 9.55 -10.76
CA GLU A 110 15.12 10.13 -9.58
C GLU A 110 15.06 11.67 -9.64
N ASP A 111 14.80 12.29 -8.51
CA ASP A 111 14.68 13.73 -8.35
C ASP A 111 15.62 14.25 -7.26
N ALA A 112 16.19 15.44 -7.46
CA ALA A 112 17.17 16.02 -6.55
C ALA A 112 16.59 16.28 -5.14
N ALA A 113 15.33 16.72 -5.03
CA ALA A 113 14.70 16.98 -3.74
C ALA A 113 14.48 15.68 -2.95
N SER A 114 14.02 14.60 -3.62
CA SER A 114 13.86 13.30 -2.99
C SER A 114 15.21 12.68 -2.59
N ILE A 115 16.24 12.78 -3.43
CA ILE A 115 17.59 12.33 -3.08
C ILE A 115 18.13 13.09 -1.86
N ALA A 116 17.94 14.40 -1.80
CA ALA A 116 18.34 15.20 -0.65
C ALA A 116 17.61 14.77 0.63
N ALA A 117 16.30 14.53 0.55
CA ALA A 117 15.48 14.08 1.68
C ALA A 117 15.93 12.70 2.19
N VAL A 118 16.24 11.76 1.31
CA VAL A 118 16.79 10.44 1.67
C VAL A 118 18.12 10.58 2.36
N ASN A 119 19.04 11.38 1.80
CA ASN A 119 20.39 11.56 2.35
C ASN A 119 20.37 12.25 3.72
N GLU A 120 19.54 13.28 3.91
CA GLU A 120 19.42 13.99 5.18
C GLU A 120 18.80 13.13 6.29
N THR A 121 18.06 12.08 5.92
CA THR A 121 17.46 11.12 6.86
C THR A 121 18.16 9.77 6.85
N LYS A 122 19.36 9.68 6.27
CA LYS A 122 20.09 8.40 6.13
C LYS A 122 20.20 7.68 7.47
N GLY A 123 19.82 6.39 7.46
CA GLY A 123 19.85 5.53 8.64
C GLY A 123 18.73 5.77 9.66
N GLN A 124 17.88 6.78 9.48
CA GLN A 124 16.75 7.02 10.39
C GLN A 124 15.59 6.08 10.03
N VAL A 125 15.00 5.47 11.06
CA VAL A 125 13.85 4.55 10.96
C VAL A 125 12.82 4.87 12.03
N VAL A 126 11.59 4.47 11.81
CA VAL A 126 10.55 4.45 12.85
C VAL A 126 10.76 3.21 13.71
N PHE A 127 10.84 3.40 15.03
CA PHE A 127 11.03 2.32 15.97
C PHE A 127 9.86 2.28 16.96
N ALA A 128 9.22 1.13 17.07
CA ALA A 128 8.10 0.90 17.98
C ALA A 128 8.08 -0.55 18.45
N GLU A 129 7.56 -0.80 19.64
CA GLU A 129 7.45 -2.14 20.21
C GLU A 129 8.79 -2.90 20.19
N ASN A 130 9.90 -2.20 20.49
CA ASN A 130 11.27 -2.72 20.50
C ASN A 130 11.78 -3.29 19.16
N GLN A 131 11.26 -2.80 18.05
CA GLN A 131 11.68 -3.19 16.70
C GLN A 131 11.43 -2.07 15.69
N VAL A 132 12.02 -2.19 14.50
CA VAL A 132 11.65 -1.31 13.38
C VAL A 132 10.18 -1.52 13.06
N ALA A 133 9.42 -0.42 12.96
CA ALA A 133 7.98 -0.47 12.74
C ALA A 133 7.62 -0.84 11.30
N GLU A 134 6.47 -1.46 11.13
CA GLU A 134 5.80 -1.55 9.82
C GLU A 134 5.12 -0.21 9.56
N THR A 135 5.60 0.51 8.56
CA THR A 135 5.13 1.86 8.24
C THR A 135 4.33 1.83 6.94
N TYR A 136 3.02 1.82 7.07
CA TYR A 136 2.12 1.96 5.92
C TYR A 136 1.82 3.44 5.68
N PHE A 137 1.65 3.81 4.42
CA PHE A 137 1.33 5.18 4.02
C PHE A 137 0.28 5.19 2.91
N TYR A 138 -0.42 6.30 2.81
CA TYR A 138 -1.50 6.52 1.85
C TYR A 138 -1.67 8.03 1.60
N SER A 139 -2.29 8.39 0.49
CA SER A 139 -2.38 9.80 0.05
C SER A 139 -3.51 10.58 0.73
N VAL A 140 -4.63 9.95 1.07
CA VAL A 140 -5.83 10.63 1.60
C VAL A 140 -6.49 9.77 2.67
N SER A 141 -6.71 10.35 3.84
CA SER A 141 -7.31 9.68 5.00
C SER A 141 -8.83 9.80 5.07
N ALA A 142 -9.41 10.75 4.33
CA ALA A 142 -10.78 11.20 4.52
C ALA A 142 -11.09 11.74 5.94
N GLY A 143 -10.05 12.12 6.69
CA GLY A 143 -10.13 12.68 8.05
C GLY A 143 -9.96 11.67 9.18
N VAL A 144 -9.98 10.38 8.90
CA VAL A 144 -9.80 9.30 9.88
C VAL A 144 -8.99 8.16 9.24
N SER A 145 -7.96 7.68 9.91
CA SER A 145 -7.27 6.46 9.48
C SER A 145 -7.95 5.22 10.07
N ALA A 146 -7.85 4.11 9.36
CA ALA A 146 -8.28 2.81 9.86
C ALA A 146 -7.14 2.08 10.59
N GLY A 147 -7.47 1.20 11.51
CA GLY A 147 -6.51 0.36 12.21
C GLY A 147 -6.07 -0.84 11.38
N ILE A 148 -4.95 -1.46 11.77
CA ILE A 148 -4.38 -2.60 11.04
C ILE A 148 -5.35 -3.80 10.96
N LYS A 149 -6.18 -4.03 11.97
CA LYS A 149 -7.18 -5.10 11.95
C LYS A 149 -8.28 -4.85 10.92
N GLU A 150 -8.65 -3.60 10.74
CA GLU A 150 -9.71 -3.20 9.82
C GLU A 150 -9.26 -3.26 8.36
N VAL A 151 -8.01 -2.88 8.09
CA VAL A 151 -7.47 -2.84 6.73
C VAL A 151 -6.92 -4.19 6.28
N TRP A 152 -6.13 -4.84 7.13
CA TRP A 152 -5.37 -6.04 6.78
C TRP A 152 -5.87 -7.31 7.46
N PHE A 153 -6.97 -7.21 8.23
CA PHE A 153 -7.52 -8.33 9.01
C PHE A 153 -6.46 -8.99 9.91
N ALA A 154 -5.55 -8.17 10.45
CA ALA A 154 -4.47 -8.65 11.30
C ALA A 154 -5.02 -9.32 12.56
N LYS A 155 -4.39 -10.41 13.00
CA LYS A 155 -4.81 -11.14 14.22
C LYS A 155 -4.58 -10.34 15.50
N LYS A 156 -3.61 -9.41 15.49
CA LYS A 156 -3.24 -8.58 16.65
C LYS A 156 -3.17 -7.12 16.24
N ASP A 157 -3.53 -6.24 17.16
CA ASP A 157 -3.28 -4.82 17.02
C ASP A 157 -1.79 -4.51 17.11
N ARG A 158 -1.43 -3.36 16.57
CA ARG A 158 -0.15 -2.69 16.78
C ARG A 158 -0.43 -1.35 17.42
N SER A 159 0.28 -1.02 18.49
CA SER A 159 0.06 0.22 19.24
C SER A 159 0.20 1.49 18.38
N TYR A 160 0.96 1.41 17.31
CA TYR A 160 1.26 2.50 16.38
C TYR A 160 0.45 2.43 15.05
N LEU A 161 -0.42 1.44 14.87
CA LEU A 161 -1.31 1.26 13.70
C LEU A 161 -2.78 1.21 14.12
N MET A 162 -3.13 2.03 15.10
CA MET A 162 -4.50 2.20 15.58
C MET A 162 -5.24 3.27 14.76
N PRO A 163 -6.57 3.23 14.71
CA PRO A 163 -7.34 4.31 14.13
C PRO A 163 -6.96 5.67 14.72
N CYS A 164 -6.78 6.64 13.86
CA CYS A 164 -6.40 8.00 14.26
C CYS A 164 -7.30 9.02 13.60
N VAL A 165 -7.83 9.95 14.39
CA VAL A 165 -8.60 11.09 13.90
C VAL A 165 -7.63 12.18 13.45
N LEU A 166 -7.69 12.52 12.16
CA LEU A 166 -6.84 13.51 11.49
C LEU A 166 -7.59 14.81 11.20
N LEU A 167 -8.57 15.15 12.05
CA LEU A 167 -9.40 16.34 11.91
C LEU A 167 -8.67 17.56 12.48
N GLY A 168 -8.62 18.65 11.70
CA GLY A 168 -7.88 19.86 12.06
C GLY A 168 -8.45 20.65 13.25
N ASP A 169 -9.77 20.55 13.49
CA ASP A 169 -10.47 21.20 14.60
C ASP A 169 -11.75 20.41 14.94
N SER A 170 -11.63 19.24 15.51
CA SER A 170 -12.81 18.53 15.96
C SER A 170 -12.81 18.29 17.47
N ARG A 171 -13.68 19.01 18.12
CA ARG A 171 -14.12 18.76 19.49
C ARG A 171 -15.21 17.66 19.54
N LYS A 172 -15.61 17.13 18.40
CA LYS A 172 -16.66 16.11 18.29
C LYS A 172 -16.01 14.75 18.06
N THR A 173 -16.14 13.88 19.04
CA THR A 173 -15.75 12.47 18.92
C THR A 173 -16.92 11.74 18.25
N LEU A 174 -16.74 11.31 17.00
CA LEU A 174 -17.69 10.45 16.31
C LEU A 174 -17.27 8.99 16.54
N ASP A 175 -18.22 8.16 16.91
CA ASP A 175 -18.05 6.72 16.96
C ASP A 175 -18.46 6.12 15.62
N LEU A 176 -17.50 6.00 14.70
CA LEU A 176 -17.76 5.54 13.33
C LEU A 176 -18.21 4.07 13.23
N GLN A 177 -18.29 3.36 14.35
CA GLN A 177 -18.95 2.04 14.41
C GLN A 177 -20.47 2.17 14.49
N LYS A 178 -21.00 3.36 14.83
CA LYS A 178 -22.42 3.64 14.82
C LYS A 178 -22.84 4.23 13.47
N GLU A 179 -23.88 3.64 12.89
CA GLU A 179 -24.41 4.05 11.58
C GLU A 179 -24.77 5.54 11.52
N ALA A 180 -25.36 6.09 12.58
CA ALA A 180 -25.73 7.50 12.63
C ALA A 180 -24.49 8.43 12.58
N ASP A 181 -23.46 8.12 13.38
CA ASP A 181 -22.22 8.89 13.43
C ASP A 181 -21.44 8.74 12.12
N PHE A 182 -21.44 7.54 11.53
CA PHE A 182 -20.81 7.27 10.24
C PHE A 182 -21.52 8.02 9.10
N SER A 183 -22.85 8.00 9.07
CA SER A 183 -23.63 8.78 8.09
C SER A 183 -23.40 10.28 8.23
N GLU A 184 -23.34 10.80 9.46
CA GLU A 184 -23.00 12.20 9.71
C GLU A 184 -21.58 12.53 9.24
N PHE A 185 -20.60 11.65 9.50
CA PHE A 185 -19.22 11.80 9.03
C PHE A 185 -19.14 11.84 7.50
N LEU A 186 -19.89 10.99 6.79
CA LEU A 186 -19.85 10.94 5.32
C LEU A 186 -20.53 12.16 4.68
N GLN A 187 -21.58 12.69 5.28
CA GLN A 187 -22.38 13.80 4.75
C GLN A 187 -21.93 15.16 5.26
N GLY A 188 -21.21 15.19 6.38
CA GLY A 188 -20.78 16.41 7.04
C GLY A 188 -19.58 17.08 6.34
N GLU A 189 -19.53 18.40 6.46
CA GLU A 189 -18.35 19.19 6.07
C GLU A 189 -17.31 19.19 7.21
N ILE A 190 -16.68 18.04 7.42
CA ILE A 190 -15.66 17.90 8.46
C ILE A 190 -14.31 18.29 7.86
N LYS A 191 -13.69 19.32 8.40
CA LYS A 191 -12.36 19.79 7.95
C LYS A 191 -11.26 18.90 8.52
N SER A 192 -10.40 18.41 7.63
CA SER A 192 -9.18 17.68 7.98
C SER A 192 -8.00 18.22 7.17
N TYR A 193 -6.81 17.69 7.41
CA TYR A 193 -5.61 18.10 6.68
C TYR A 193 -5.70 17.86 5.16
N ASP A 194 -6.49 16.89 4.74
CA ASP A 194 -6.64 16.47 3.35
C ASP A 194 -7.99 16.87 2.70
N THR A 195 -8.74 17.78 3.34
CA THR A 195 -10.06 18.26 2.86
C THR A 195 -10.02 18.78 1.42
N ASN A 196 -8.90 19.38 1.01
CA ASN A 196 -8.75 19.94 -0.34
C ASN A 196 -8.42 18.89 -1.41
N SER A 197 -8.24 17.63 -1.04
CA SER A 197 -7.99 16.57 -1.99
C SER A 197 -9.27 16.22 -2.76
N PRO A 198 -9.23 16.03 -4.09
CA PRO A 198 -10.39 15.57 -4.85
C PRO A 198 -10.84 14.16 -4.43
N TRP A 199 -10.00 13.42 -3.72
CA TRP A 199 -10.30 12.09 -3.20
C TRP A 199 -10.81 12.09 -1.76
N TYR A 200 -10.90 13.24 -1.11
CA TYR A 200 -11.38 13.36 0.26
C TYR A 200 -12.82 12.88 0.43
N ARG A 201 -13.68 13.26 -0.51
CA ARG A 201 -15.04 12.75 -0.66
C ARG A 201 -15.29 12.47 -2.14
N TRP A 202 -15.76 11.29 -2.42
CA TRP A 202 -16.07 10.89 -3.80
C TRP A 202 -17.36 10.08 -3.82
N ARG A 203 -18.02 10.07 -4.96
CA ARG A 203 -19.20 9.25 -5.21
C ARG A 203 -19.04 8.56 -6.56
N THR A 204 -19.37 7.28 -6.57
CA THR A 204 -19.50 6.52 -7.83
C THR A 204 -20.88 5.88 -7.88
N THR A 205 -21.37 5.63 -9.08
CA THR A 205 -22.63 4.93 -9.31
C THR A 205 -22.37 3.72 -10.16
N VAL A 206 -22.78 2.57 -9.67
CA VAL A 206 -22.70 1.29 -10.40
C VAL A 206 -24.12 0.79 -10.59
N SER A 207 -24.45 0.27 -11.76
CA SER A 207 -25.77 -0.34 -11.96
C SER A 207 -25.89 -1.62 -11.12
N GLU A 208 -27.09 -1.92 -10.66
CA GLU A 208 -27.38 -3.14 -9.91
C GLU A 208 -26.86 -4.39 -10.65
N LYS A 209 -27.07 -4.46 -11.96
CA LYS A 209 -26.60 -5.56 -12.80
C LYS A 209 -25.07 -5.71 -12.78
N GLN A 210 -24.33 -4.61 -12.88
CA GLN A 210 -22.86 -4.63 -12.80
C GLN A 210 -22.38 -5.09 -11.44
N LEU A 211 -23.00 -4.59 -10.36
CA LEU A 211 -22.67 -4.97 -9.00
C LEU A 211 -22.96 -6.45 -8.74
N GLN A 212 -24.15 -6.92 -9.16
CA GLN A 212 -24.56 -8.32 -9.05
C GLN A 212 -23.59 -9.26 -9.78
N GLN A 213 -23.20 -8.91 -11.00
CA GLN A 213 -22.23 -9.69 -11.78
C GLN A 213 -20.88 -9.75 -11.05
N PHE A 214 -20.34 -8.59 -10.63
CA PHE A 214 -19.06 -8.52 -9.94
C PHE A 214 -19.05 -9.33 -8.63
N ILE A 215 -20.10 -9.22 -7.82
CA ILE A 215 -20.22 -9.98 -6.58
C ILE A 215 -20.30 -11.48 -6.88
N SER A 216 -21.15 -11.90 -7.84
CA SER A 216 -21.31 -13.30 -8.20
C SER A 216 -20.01 -13.95 -8.67
N GLU A 217 -19.19 -13.21 -9.41
CA GLU A 217 -17.89 -13.69 -9.89
C GLU A 217 -16.84 -13.82 -8.75
N LYS A 218 -16.89 -12.96 -7.76
CA LYS A 218 -15.83 -12.84 -6.75
C LYS A 218 -16.13 -13.53 -5.43
N ILE A 219 -17.40 -13.62 -5.05
CA ILE A 219 -17.78 -14.05 -3.69
C ILE A 219 -17.39 -15.50 -3.41
N LYS A 220 -17.53 -16.39 -4.39
CA LYS A 220 -17.14 -17.81 -4.25
C LYS A 220 -15.64 -17.94 -3.96
N SER A 221 -14.81 -17.31 -4.79
CA SER A 221 -13.35 -17.32 -4.60
C SER A 221 -12.91 -16.68 -3.28
N ARG A 222 -13.63 -15.65 -2.82
CA ARG A 222 -13.39 -15.05 -1.51
C ARG A 222 -13.74 -15.99 -0.36
N TYR A 223 -14.88 -16.65 -0.46
CA TYR A 223 -15.32 -17.63 0.53
C TYR A 223 -14.35 -18.80 0.65
N GLU A 224 -13.91 -19.36 -0.47
CA GLU A 224 -12.93 -20.46 -0.50
C GLU A 224 -11.60 -20.08 0.15
N LYS A 225 -11.14 -18.83 -0.04
CA LYS A 225 -9.89 -18.33 0.56
C LYS A 225 -10.01 -18.01 2.04
N ASN A 226 -11.12 -17.43 2.45
CA ASN A 226 -11.37 -17.05 3.84
C ASN A 226 -12.87 -16.99 4.13
N PRO A 227 -13.47 -18.10 4.57
CA PRO A 227 -14.91 -18.17 4.85
C PRO A 227 -15.40 -17.14 5.87
N THR A 228 -14.53 -16.70 6.78
CA THR A 228 -14.91 -15.73 7.83
C THR A 228 -15.15 -14.31 7.30
N GLN A 229 -14.70 -14.01 6.09
CA GLN A 229 -14.96 -12.72 5.43
C GLN A 229 -16.37 -12.64 4.83
N ILE A 230 -17.03 -13.77 4.65
CA ILE A 230 -18.39 -13.82 4.11
C ILE A 230 -19.32 -14.17 5.25
N GLN A 231 -20.12 -13.21 5.64
CA GLN A 231 -21.01 -13.34 6.80
C GLN A 231 -22.46 -13.12 6.41
N THR A 232 -23.35 -13.80 7.11
CA THR A 232 -24.79 -13.61 6.99
C THR A 232 -25.29 -12.81 8.20
N LYS A 233 -26.03 -11.73 7.94
CA LYS A 233 -26.71 -10.94 8.96
C LYS A 233 -27.94 -11.68 9.45
N GLN A 234 -28.07 -11.85 10.76
CA GLN A 234 -29.27 -12.40 11.40
C GLN A 234 -30.35 -11.34 11.63
N LYS A 235 -31.55 -11.79 11.98
CA LYS A 235 -32.66 -10.89 12.27
C LYS A 235 -32.42 -9.97 13.48
N ASP A 236 -31.59 -10.41 14.42
CA ASP A 236 -31.18 -9.63 15.59
C ASP A 236 -30.03 -8.66 15.32
N GLY A 237 -29.53 -8.61 14.07
CA GLY A 237 -28.43 -7.74 13.66
C GLY A 237 -27.04 -8.34 13.85
N THR A 238 -26.90 -9.51 14.46
CA THR A 238 -25.62 -10.20 14.58
C THR A 238 -25.17 -10.82 13.25
N PHE A 239 -23.88 -11.11 13.13
CA PHE A 239 -23.29 -11.71 11.94
C PHE A 239 -22.68 -13.07 12.28
N PHE A 240 -22.80 -14.03 11.37
CA PHE A 240 -22.14 -15.33 11.48
C PHE A 240 -21.57 -15.76 10.13
N SER A 241 -20.53 -16.59 10.15
CA SER A 241 -20.01 -17.20 8.93
C SER A 241 -21.06 -18.09 8.30
N THR A 242 -21.33 -17.90 7.01
CA THR A 242 -22.45 -18.58 6.34
C THR A 242 -22.27 -20.09 6.28
N GLY A 243 -21.05 -20.59 6.26
CA GLY A 243 -20.77 -22.02 6.05
C GLY A 243 -21.25 -22.54 4.68
N GLN A 244 -21.84 -21.70 3.85
CA GLN A 244 -22.36 -22.10 2.52
C GLN A 244 -21.25 -22.09 1.48
N THR A 245 -21.12 -23.18 0.75
CA THR A 245 -20.18 -23.30 -0.37
C THR A 245 -20.79 -22.86 -1.70
N GLU A 246 -22.12 -22.77 -1.77
CA GLU A 246 -22.86 -22.29 -2.93
C GLU A 246 -23.68 -21.06 -2.54
N LEU A 247 -23.41 -19.98 -3.23
CA LEU A 247 -24.21 -18.76 -3.15
C LEU A 247 -25.28 -18.86 -4.22
N GLY A 248 -26.52 -18.80 -3.79
CA GLY A 248 -27.64 -18.68 -4.70
C GLY A 248 -27.60 -17.36 -5.50
N GLU A 249 -28.60 -17.15 -6.32
CA GLU A 249 -28.74 -15.90 -7.08
C GLU A 249 -28.81 -14.70 -6.12
N ILE A 250 -27.99 -13.68 -6.38
CA ILE A 250 -28.04 -12.42 -5.65
C ILE A 250 -29.27 -11.65 -6.13
N LYS A 251 -30.28 -11.55 -5.29
CA LYS A 251 -31.55 -10.90 -5.64
C LYS A 251 -31.55 -9.41 -5.35
N LYS A 252 -30.76 -8.95 -4.39
CA LYS A 252 -30.70 -7.56 -3.97
C LYS A 252 -29.35 -7.24 -3.32
N VAL A 253 -28.85 -6.04 -3.56
CA VAL A 253 -27.68 -5.46 -2.89
C VAL A 253 -28.15 -4.15 -2.26
N GLU A 254 -27.97 -4.00 -0.95
CA GLU A 254 -28.28 -2.78 -0.18
C GLU A 254 -27.00 -2.05 0.20
#